data_220466b9b948c318ed1c4992640ad7b5
#
_entry.id   220466b9b948c318ed1c4992640ad7b5
#
_cell.length_a   1.000
_cell.length_b   1.000
_cell.length_c   1.000
_cell.angle_alpha   90.00
_cell.angle_beta   90.00
_cell.angle_gamma   90.00
#
_symmetry.space_group_name_H-M   'P 1'
#
loop_
_entity.id
_entity.type
_entity.pdbx_description
1 polymer ?
#
loop_
_entity_poly.entity_id
_entity_poly.type
_entity_poly.pdbx_seq_one_letter_code
_entity_poly.pdbx_strand_id
1 'polypeptide(L)'
;MEVTFTGSWYDETKEKEGAQMLINDGCVLISQHADSMGAPTACENAGVPDVSYNGSTISAAPNTYIVSSRINWAPYYTFVMDSVAAGEEIPADWAGTIETESVLLTEVNADVAAEGTEEKIEEVSAALLSGDVQVFDTTTFTVE
;
A
#
# COMPACT_ATOMS: atom_id res chain seq x y z
N MET A 1 -10.77 -14.30 3.90
CA MET A 1 -9.41 -13.73 3.71
C MET A 1 -8.42 -14.76 4.23
N GLU A 2 -7.44 -15.10 3.43
CA GLU A 2 -6.34 -15.99 3.81
C GLU A 2 -5.04 -15.17 3.88
N VAL A 3 -4.11 -15.57 4.74
CA VAL A 3 -2.87 -14.83 4.98
C VAL A 3 -1.70 -15.82 5.05
N THR A 4 -0.62 -15.47 4.37
CA THR A 4 0.66 -16.19 4.49
C THR A 4 1.77 -15.21 4.88
N PHE A 5 2.76 -15.69 5.62
CA PHE A 5 3.89 -14.90 6.08
C PHE A 5 5.18 -15.45 5.48
N THR A 6 5.92 -14.58 4.78
CA THR A 6 7.23 -14.92 4.19
C THR A 6 8.36 -14.90 5.22
N GLY A 7 8.15 -14.20 6.36
CA GLY A 7 9.16 -14.01 7.40
C GLY A 7 10.32 -13.09 6.96
N SER A 8 10.13 -12.34 5.89
CA SER A 8 11.13 -11.39 5.35
C SER A 8 10.42 -10.18 4.73
N TRP A 9 11.07 -9.03 4.78
CA TRP A 9 10.63 -7.83 4.04
C TRP A 9 10.83 -7.98 2.54
N TYR A 10 11.86 -8.72 2.12
CA TYR A 10 12.19 -8.95 0.73
C TYR A 10 12.68 -10.39 0.55
N ASP A 11 11.90 -11.22 -0.12
CA ASP A 11 12.28 -12.57 -0.55
C ASP A 11 11.40 -12.94 -1.77
N GLU A 12 11.91 -12.62 -2.95
CA GLU A 12 11.18 -12.78 -4.20
C GLU A 12 10.65 -14.22 -4.42
N THR A 13 11.43 -15.21 -4.00
CA THR A 13 11.04 -16.62 -4.13
C THR A 13 9.87 -16.96 -3.22
N LYS A 14 9.98 -16.62 -1.92
CA LYS A 14 8.93 -16.91 -0.95
C LYS A 14 7.66 -16.09 -1.21
N GLU A 15 7.80 -14.85 -1.63
CA GLU A 15 6.67 -14.01 -2.00
C GLU A 15 5.91 -14.59 -3.20
N LYS A 16 6.63 -15.03 -4.23
CA LYS A 16 6.05 -15.72 -5.37
C LYS A 16 5.36 -17.02 -5.00
N GLU A 17 6.02 -17.85 -4.19
CA GLU A 17 5.46 -19.14 -3.72
C GLU A 17 4.22 -18.90 -2.85
N GLY A 18 4.25 -17.90 -1.96
CA GLY A 18 3.13 -17.53 -1.11
C GLY A 18 1.92 -17.05 -1.90
N ALA A 19 2.13 -16.17 -2.88
CA ALA A 19 1.06 -15.70 -3.77
C ALA A 19 0.48 -16.87 -4.58
N GLN A 20 1.32 -17.72 -5.15
CA GLN A 20 0.87 -18.90 -5.91
C GLN A 20 0.06 -19.87 -5.03
N MET A 21 0.45 -20.06 -3.77
CA MET A 21 -0.30 -20.88 -2.82
C MET A 21 -1.70 -20.31 -2.59
N LEU A 22 -1.81 -19.02 -2.28
CA LEU A 22 -3.10 -18.34 -2.08
C LEU A 22 -3.99 -18.40 -3.33
N ILE A 23 -3.41 -18.24 -4.51
CA ILE A 23 -4.12 -18.37 -5.79
C ILE A 23 -4.66 -19.81 -5.97
N ASN A 24 -3.85 -20.81 -5.67
CA ASN A 24 -4.26 -22.21 -5.76
C ASN A 24 -5.37 -22.55 -4.75
N ASP A 25 -5.41 -21.88 -3.61
CA ASP A 25 -6.46 -22.00 -2.59
C ASP A 25 -7.75 -21.21 -2.96
N GLY A 26 -7.74 -20.56 -4.12
CA GLY A 26 -8.93 -19.89 -4.70
C GLY A 26 -9.04 -18.42 -4.36
N CYS A 27 -7.99 -17.78 -3.91
CA CYS A 27 -7.97 -16.32 -3.74
C CYS A 27 -8.04 -15.64 -5.13
N VAL A 28 -8.93 -14.69 -5.27
CA VAL A 28 -9.22 -13.98 -6.54
C VAL A 28 -8.63 -12.56 -6.57
N LEU A 29 -7.99 -12.15 -5.50
CA LEU A 29 -7.24 -10.91 -5.34
C LEU A 29 -6.10 -11.18 -4.36
N ILE A 30 -4.91 -10.74 -4.70
CA ILE A 30 -3.74 -10.80 -3.83
C ILE A 30 -3.39 -9.38 -3.36
N SER A 31 -3.19 -9.23 -2.06
CA SER A 31 -2.64 -8.00 -1.48
C SER A 31 -1.28 -8.30 -0.87
N GLN A 32 -0.27 -7.62 -1.37
CA GLN A 32 1.10 -7.76 -0.91
C GLN A 32 1.47 -6.67 0.08
N HIS A 33 2.29 -7.03 1.06
CA HIS A 33 2.94 -6.07 1.97
C HIS A 33 4.49 -6.18 1.95
N ALA A 34 5.03 -7.22 1.35
CA ALA A 34 6.47 -7.36 1.14
C ALA A 34 6.93 -6.57 -0.12
N ASP A 35 8.23 -6.43 -0.32
CA ASP A 35 8.80 -5.39 -1.20
C ASP A 35 9.31 -5.91 -2.56
N SER A 36 9.22 -7.24 -2.84
CA SER A 36 9.74 -7.77 -4.09
C SER A 36 8.69 -7.82 -5.22
N MET A 37 9.15 -8.15 -6.41
CA MET A 37 8.28 -8.39 -7.57
C MET A 37 7.77 -9.84 -7.66
N GLY A 38 8.01 -10.66 -6.62
CA GLY A 38 7.64 -12.07 -6.62
C GLY A 38 6.14 -12.31 -6.68
N ALA A 39 5.37 -11.70 -5.78
CA ALA A 39 3.92 -11.83 -5.74
C ALA A 39 3.25 -11.20 -6.97
N PRO A 40 3.57 -9.96 -7.41
CA PRO A 40 3.04 -9.41 -8.65
C PRO A 40 3.31 -10.29 -9.87
N THR A 41 4.52 -10.85 -9.99
CA THR A 41 4.84 -11.78 -11.08
C THR A 41 3.99 -13.07 -11.05
N ALA A 42 3.70 -13.59 -9.86
CA ALA A 42 2.80 -14.75 -9.73
C ALA A 42 1.37 -14.39 -10.15
N CYS A 43 0.89 -13.22 -9.76
CA CYS A 43 -0.43 -12.70 -10.13
C CYS A 43 -0.55 -12.52 -11.64
N GLU A 44 0.44 -11.89 -12.28
CA GLU A 44 0.48 -11.70 -13.73
C GLU A 44 0.42 -13.05 -14.49
N ASN A 45 1.20 -14.03 -14.03
CA ASN A 45 1.22 -15.35 -14.65
C ASN A 45 -0.11 -16.12 -14.50
N ALA A 46 -0.84 -15.85 -13.42
CA ALA A 46 -2.11 -16.50 -13.12
C ALA A 46 -3.34 -15.72 -13.61
N GLY A 47 -3.18 -14.46 -14.03
CA GLY A 47 -4.28 -13.58 -14.39
C GLY A 47 -5.15 -13.18 -13.18
N VAL A 48 -4.55 -13.11 -11.98
CA VAL A 48 -5.25 -12.73 -10.75
C VAL A 48 -4.87 -11.31 -10.37
N PRO A 49 -5.83 -10.40 -10.17
CA PRO A 49 -5.54 -9.03 -9.77
C PRO A 49 -4.73 -8.92 -8.48
N ASP A 50 -3.86 -7.90 -8.42
CA ASP A 50 -3.05 -7.62 -7.25
C ASP A 50 -3.07 -6.14 -6.83
N VAL A 51 -2.94 -5.95 -5.52
CA VAL A 51 -2.69 -4.67 -4.87
C VAL A 51 -1.34 -4.77 -4.17
N SER A 52 -0.45 -3.87 -4.51
CA SER A 52 0.93 -3.91 -4.04
C SER A 52 1.21 -2.88 -2.94
N TYR A 53 2.45 -2.84 -2.47
CA TYR A 53 2.92 -1.96 -1.40
C TYR A 53 4.20 -1.24 -1.79
N ASN A 54 4.37 -0.03 -1.25
CA ASN A 54 5.57 0.80 -1.28
C ASN A 54 6.02 1.30 -2.67
N GLY A 55 5.27 1.05 -3.71
CA GLY A 55 5.54 1.54 -5.06
C GLY A 55 4.77 0.78 -6.12
N SER A 56 4.77 1.31 -7.33
CA SER A 56 4.11 0.65 -8.45
C SER A 56 4.86 -0.60 -8.90
N THR A 57 4.16 -1.71 -8.98
CA THR A 57 4.66 -2.97 -9.52
C THR A 57 4.14 -3.27 -10.92
N ILE A 58 3.54 -2.29 -11.59
CA ILE A 58 2.95 -2.40 -12.93
C ILE A 58 3.95 -2.94 -13.98
N SER A 59 5.24 -2.70 -13.79
CA SER A 59 6.26 -3.23 -14.69
C SER A 59 6.40 -4.75 -14.65
N ALA A 60 6.02 -5.38 -13.53
CA ALA A 60 6.04 -6.83 -13.34
C ALA A 60 4.66 -7.46 -13.58
N ALA A 61 3.59 -6.68 -13.47
CA ALA A 61 2.21 -7.15 -13.52
C ALA A 61 1.30 -6.18 -14.31
N PRO A 62 1.61 -5.89 -15.58
CA PRO A 62 0.87 -4.88 -16.34
C PRO A 62 -0.61 -5.22 -16.56
N ASN A 63 -0.99 -6.50 -16.51
CA ASN A 63 -2.36 -6.95 -16.76
C ASN A 63 -3.11 -7.34 -15.48
N THR A 64 -2.46 -7.27 -14.31
CA THR A 64 -3.08 -7.67 -13.04
C THR A 64 -2.91 -6.64 -11.92
N TYR A 65 -1.90 -5.77 -11.99
CA TYR A 65 -1.70 -4.69 -11.04
C TYR A 65 -2.87 -3.70 -11.05
N ILE A 66 -3.45 -3.40 -9.88
CA ILE A 66 -4.52 -2.42 -9.71
C ILE A 66 -3.97 -1.10 -9.19
N VAL A 67 -3.36 -1.12 -8.01
CA VAL A 67 -2.87 0.06 -7.30
C VAL A 67 -1.89 -0.36 -6.21
N SER A 68 -1.06 0.56 -5.74
CA SER A 68 -0.20 0.34 -4.58
C SER A 68 -0.33 1.49 -3.58
N SER A 69 -0.30 1.16 -2.30
CA SER A 69 -0.02 2.16 -1.28
C SER A 69 1.47 2.50 -1.29
N ARG A 70 1.79 3.78 -1.06
CA ARG A 70 3.18 4.21 -1.03
C ARG A 70 3.43 5.24 0.07
N ILE A 71 4.64 5.22 0.61
CA ILE A 71 5.13 6.23 1.53
C ILE A 71 5.86 7.31 0.73
N ASN A 72 5.50 8.57 0.97
CA ASN A 72 6.19 9.72 0.41
C ASN A 72 7.01 10.40 1.52
N TRP A 73 8.32 10.31 1.41
CA TRP A 73 9.26 10.88 2.38
C TRP A 73 9.53 12.37 2.19
N ALA A 74 9.12 12.97 1.08
CA ALA A 74 9.41 14.35 0.76
C ALA A 74 8.89 15.35 1.84
N PRO A 75 7.67 15.22 2.37
CA PRO A 75 7.19 16.10 3.43
C PRO A 75 8.07 16.05 4.69
N TYR A 76 8.50 14.87 5.09
CA TYR A 76 9.39 14.71 6.25
C TYR A 76 10.76 15.35 6.01
N TYR A 77 11.38 15.11 4.86
CA TYR A 77 12.67 15.71 4.55
C TYR A 77 12.59 17.25 4.44
N THR A 78 11.50 17.78 3.88
CA THR A 78 11.26 19.23 3.84
C THR A 78 11.15 19.78 5.26
N PHE A 79 10.34 19.14 6.11
CA PHE A 79 10.20 19.53 7.51
C PHE A 79 11.56 19.55 8.26
N VAL A 80 12.38 18.50 8.09
CA VAL A 80 13.72 18.42 8.72
C VAL A 80 14.62 19.54 8.20
N MET A 81 14.65 19.79 6.89
CA MET A 81 15.47 20.85 6.29
C MET A 81 15.06 22.23 6.77
N ASP A 82 13.78 22.52 6.87
CA ASP A 82 13.25 23.79 7.33
C ASP A 82 13.55 24.00 8.82
N SER A 83 13.39 22.97 9.66
CA SER A 83 13.74 23.02 11.08
C SER A 83 15.23 23.31 11.29
N VAL A 84 16.09 22.64 10.55
CA VAL A 84 17.55 22.89 10.61
C VAL A 84 17.89 24.32 10.17
N ALA A 85 17.27 24.81 9.10
CA ALA A 85 17.49 26.16 8.60
C ALA A 85 17.00 27.24 9.59
N ALA A 86 15.92 26.96 10.31
CA ALA A 86 15.38 27.83 11.35
C ALA A 86 16.13 27.73 12.70
N GLY A 87 17.00 26.74 12.86
CA GLY A 87 17.66 26.44 14.15
C GLY A 87 16.72 25.85 15.20
N GLU A 88 15.63 25.21 14.75
CA GLU A 88 14.65 24.55 15.58
C GLU A 88 15.04 23.11 15.88
N GLU A 89 14.58 22.59 17.04
CA GLU A 89 14.80 21.21 17.41
C GLU A 89 13.87 20.30 16.58
N ILE A 90 14.43 19.24 16.00
CA ILE A 90 13.64 18.21 15.32
C ILE A 90 13.04 17.29 16.39
N PRO A 91 11.70 17.15 16.48
CA PRO A 91 11.08 16.26 17.45
C PRO A 91 11.49 14.79 17.24
N ALA A 92 11.53 14.03 18.34
CA ALA A 92 11.86 12.61 18.30
C ALA A 92 10.81 11.78 17.54
N ASP A 93 9.55 12.24 17.54
CA ASP A 93 8.44 11.62 16.83
C ASP A 93 7.87 12.56 15.76
N TRP A 94 7.61 12.00 14.60
CA TRP A 94 6.91 12.67 13.52
C TRP A 94 5.97 11.66 12.83
N ALA A 95 4.73 12.04 12.61
CA ALA A 95 3.73 11.20 11.96
C ALA A 95 3.30 11.83 10.63
N GLY A 96 3.49 11.09 9.55
CA GLY A 96 2.96 11.44 8.24
C GLY A 96 1.56 10.87 8.04
N THR A 97 0.69 11.65 7.42
CA THR A 97 -0.71 11.32 7.15
C THR A 97 -1.07 11.53 5.68
N ILE A 98 -2.32 11.25 5.32
CA ILE A 98 -2.87 11.63 4.01
C ILE A 98 -2.89 13.16 3.87
N GLU A 99 -3.19 13.90 4.94
CA GLU A 99 -3.21 15.37 4.94
C GLU A 99 -1.83 15.97 4.64
N THR A 100 -0.77 15.36 5.14
CA THR A 100 0.61 15.78 4.87
C THR A 100 1.16 15.21 3.56
N GLU A 101 0.36 14.47 2.79
CA GLU A 101 0.76 13.76 1.58
C GLU A 101 1.90 12.75 1.80
N SER A 102 2.06 12.25 3.04
CA SER A 102 3.07 11.25 3.37
C SER A 102 2.59 9.83 3.08
N VAL A 103 1.28 9.62 3.06
CA VAL A 103 0.63 8.37 2.66
C VAL A 103 -0.16 8.65 1.39
N LEU A 104 0.21 7.96 0.32
CA LEU A 104 -0.37 8.13 -1.00
C LEU A 104 -0.76 6.79 -1.60
N LEU A 105 -1.59 6.82 -2.63
CA LEU A 105 -1.73 5.74 -3.60
C LEU A 105 -0.95 6.09 -4.87
N THR A 106 -0.49 5.07 -5.58
CA THR A 106 0.00 5.20 -6.95
C THR A 106 -1.18 5.41 -7.91
N GLU A 107 -0.91 5.66 -9.17
CA GLU A 107 -1.96 5.65 -10.20
C GLU A 107 -2.68 4.31 -10.23
N VAL A 108 -3.99 4.37 -10.33
CA VAL A 108 -4.84 3.19 -10.55
C VAL A 108 -4.66 2.72 -11.98
N ASN A 109 -4.44 1.43 -12.18
CA ASN A 109 -4.45 0.84 -13.51
C ASN A 109 -5.90 0.63 -13.95
N ALA A 110 -6.43 1.58 -14.71
CA ALA A 110 -7.81 1.57 -15.18
C ALA A 110 -8.13 0.41 -16.13
N ASP A 111 -7.12 -0.21 -16.76
CA ASP A 111 -7.32 -1.38 -17.63
C ASP A 111 -7.62 -2.66 -16.83
N VAL A 112 -7.30 -2.67 -15.52
CA VAL A 112 -7.46 -3.82 -14.62
C VAL A 112 -8.50 -3.56 -13.54
N ALA A 113 -8.53 -2.34 -13.02
CA ALA A 113 -9.46 -1.95 -11.96
C ALA A 113 -10.92 -2.03 -12.43
N ALA A 114 -11.83 -2.39 -11.52
CA ALA A 114 -13.25 -2.35 -11.81
C ALA A 114 -13.72 -0.92 -12.05
N GLU A 115 -14.75 -0.75 -12.87
CA GLU A 115 -15.43 0.54 -13.08
C GLU A 115 -15.86 1.14 -11.72
N GLY A 116 -15.60 2.43 -11.52
CA GLY A 116 -15.90 3.14 -10.28
C GLY A 116 -14.85 3.02 -9.18
N THR A 117 -13.73 2.34 -9.42
CA THR A 117 -12.66 2.18 -8.42
C THR A 117 -12.00 3.52 -8.09
N GLU A 118 -11.70 4.36 -9.08
CA GLU A 118 -11.07 5.66 -8.85
C GLU A 118 -11.98 6.59 -8.06
N GLU A 119 -13.25 6.69 -8.45
CA GLU A 119 -14.26 7.50 -7.76
C GLU A 119 -14.44 7.05 -6.30
N LYS A 120 -14.39 5.73 -6.06
CA LYS A 120 -14.51 5.19 -4.70
C LYS A 120 -13.25 5.48 -3.86
N ILE A 121 -12.08 5.46 -4.45
CA ILE A 121 -10.83 5.86 -3.80
C ILE A 121 -10.89 7.34 -3.41
N GLU A 122 -11.34 8.22 -4.31
CA GLU A 122 -11.50 9.65 -4.04
C GLU A 122 -12.50 9.90 -2.91
N GLU A 123 -13.67 9.25 -2.94
CA GLU A 123 -14.69 9.33 -1.89
C GLU A 123 -14.13 8.95 -0.52
N VAL A 124 -13.45 7.79 -0.43
CA VAL A 124 -12.87 7.29 0.83
C VAL A 124 -11.73 8.18 1.31
N SER A 125 -10.88 8.66 0.41
CA SER A 125 -9.79 9.58 0.75
C SER A 125 -10.33 10.90 1.32
N ALA A 126 -11.39 11.45 0.73
CA ALA A 126 -12.05 12.65 1.24
C ALA A 126 -12.68 12.40 2.63
N ALA A 127 -13.29 11.24 2.84
CA ALA A 127 -13.88 10.88 4.13
C ALA A 127 -12.82 10.67 5.23
N LEU A 128 -11.64 10.15 4.88
CA LEU A 128 -10.50 10.05 5.79
C LEU A 128 -9.95 11.45 6.16
N LEU A 129 -9.83 12.35 5.17
CA LEU A 129 -9.37 13.73 5.39
C LEU A 129 -10.34 14.55 6.25
N SER A 130 -11.64 14.36 6.07
CA SER A 130 -12.67 15.05 6.89
C SER A 130 -12.81 14.45 8.29
N GLY A 131 -12.29 13.25 8.54
CA GLY A 131 -12.46 12.51 9.79
C GLY A 131 -13.80 11.78 9.91
N ASP A 132 -14.59 11.72 8.84
CA ASP A 132 -15.85 10.97 8.80
C ASP A 132 -15.61 9.45 8.85
N VAL A 133 -14.45 9.01 8.39
CA VAL A 133 -13.99 7.63 8.47
C VAL A 133 -12.68 7.59 9.25
N GLN A 134 -12.59 6.64 10.19
CA GLN A 134 -11.36 6.32 10.91
C GLN A 134 -10.91 4.92 10.51
N VAL A 135 -9.61 4.77 10.20
CA VAL A 135 -9.03 3.47 9.84
C VAL A 135 -9.06 2.50 11.01
N PHE A 136 -8.80 3.01 12.22
CA PHE A 136 -8.82 2.24 13.47
C PHE A 136 -9.74 2.90 14.49
N ASP A 137 -10.69 2.15 14.99
CA ASP A 137 -11.50 2.53 16.14
C ASP A 137 -10.93 1.84 17.40
N THR A 138 -10.10 2.58 18.14
CA THR A 138 -9.48 2.08 19.38
C THR A 138 -10.46 2.03 20.56
N THR A 139 -11.70 2.47 20.40
CA THR A 139 -12.74 2.36 21.42
C THR A 139 -13.36 0.96 21.49
N THR A 140 -13.23 0.19 20.41
CA THR A 140 -13.85 -1.14 20.28
C THR A 140 -12.89 -2.30 20.62
N PHE A 141 -11.58 -2.03 20.74
CA PHE A 141 -10.61 -3.04 21.15
C PHE A 141 -9.48 -2.44 21.98
N THR A 142 -8.92 -3.25 22.87
CA THR A 142 -7.74 -2.89 23.65
C THR A 142 -6.53 -3.62 23.06
N VAL A 143 -5.47 -2.88 22.79
CA VAL A 143 -4.18 -3.48 22.42
C VAL A 143 -3.47 -3.83 23.72
N GLU A 144 -3.24 -5.13 23.97
CA GLU A 144 -2.46 -5.64 25.11
C GLU A 144 -0.96 -5.66 24.79
#